data_af646d5f80bfdb493b7539036c5eba02
#
_entry.id   af646d5f80bfdb493b7539036c5eba02
#
_cell.length_a   1.000
_cell.length_b   1.000
_cell.length_c   1.000
_cell.angle_alpha   90.00
_cell.angle_beta   90.00
_cell.angle_gamma   90.00
#
_symmetry.space_group_name_H-M   'P 1'
#
loop_
_entity.id
_entity.type
_entity.pdbx_description
1 polymer ?
#
loop_
_entity_poly.entity_id
_entity_poly.type
_entity_poly.pdbx_seq_one_letter_code
_entity_poly.pdbx_strand_id
1 'polypeptide(L)'
;MQEMIVKKPWGTYEVLLDEPTYKVKRIVVHPYERFSLQYHKHREEHWVIVEGDGIVQVNKKEYPAIVRSHWVILPRELHRATAGPNGLIFIETQIGDCKEEDIVRLEDDYGRLDSDVVSV
;
A
#
# COMPACT_ATOMS: atom_id res chain seq x y z
N MET A 1 21.58 -4.27 -13.60
CA MET A 1 20.33 -3.56 -13.29
C MET A 1 20.17 -3.48 -11.80
N GLN A 2 19.89 -2.29 -11.28
CA GLN A 2 19.70 -2.12 -9.83
C GLN A 2 18.26 -2.40 -9.44
N GLU A 3 18.11 -3.22 -8.41
CA GLU A 3 16.80 -3.40 -7.80
C GLU A 3 16.55 -2.26 -6.83
N MET A 4 15.32 -1.78 -6.80
CA MET A 4 14.91 -0.72 -5.90
C MET A 4 14.00 -1.30 -4.81
N ILE A 5 14.63 -1.89 -3.81
CA ILE A 5 13.91 -2.45 -2.66
C ILE A 5 13.98 -1.46 -1.51
N VAL A 6 12.82 -1.08 -0.99
CA VAL A 6 12.70 -0.14 0.12
C VAL A 6 12.18 -0.88 1.34
N LYS A 7 12.89 -0.77 2.47
CA LYS A 7 12.49 -1.38 3.72
C LYS A 7 11.59 -0.42 4.49
N LYS A 8 10.49 -0.96 5.02
CA LYS A 8 9.52 -0.24 5.83
C LYS A 8 9.31 -1.01 7.13
N PRO A 9 8.76 -0.36 8.19
CA PRO A 9 8.52 -1.07 9.45
C PRO A 9 7.62 -2.30 9.30
N TRP A 10 6.71 -2.29 8.32
CA TRP A 10 5.73 -3.35 8.09
C TRP A 10 6.16 -4.38 7.05
N GLY A 11 7.26 -4.16 6.35
CA GLY A 11 7.70 -5.06 5.29
C GLY A 11 8.60 -4.37 4.29
N THR A 12 8.41 -4.66 3.01
CA THR A 12 9.21 -4.07 1.95
C THR A 12 8.34 -3.76 0.73
N TYR A 13 8.85 -2.87 -0.13
CA TYR A 13 8.35 -2.81 -1.50
C TYR A 13 9.51 -2.72 -2.48
N GLU A 14 9.27 -3.21 -3.67
CA GLU A 14 10.23 -3.17 -4.77
C GLU A 14 9.58 -2.45 -5.94
N VAL A 15 10.27 -1.44 -6.47
CA VAL A 15 9.79 -0.71 -7.65
C VAL A 15 10.19 -1.50 -8.88
N LEU A 16 9.21 -2.00 -9.62
CA LEU A 16 9.44 -2.82 -10.82
C LEU A 16 9.47 -1.97 -12.08
N LEU A 17 8.65 -0.93 -12.15
CA LEU A 17 8.60 0.03 -13.24
C LEU A 17 8.31 1.40 -12.63
N ASP A 18 8.99 2.43 -13.15
CA ASP A 18 8.78 3.81 -12.71
C ASP A 18 8.78 4.70 -13.94
N GLU A 19 7.57 5.03 -14.41
CA GLU A 19 7.36 5.82 -15.61
C GLU A 19 6.65 7.14 -15.28
N PRO A 20 6.63 8.12 -16.18
CA PRO A 20 6.07 9.44 -15.86
C PRO A 20 4.61 9.43 -15.39
N THR A 21 3.79 8.49 -15.86
CA THR A 21 2.36 8.47 -15.56
C THR A 21 1.91 7.21 -14.83
N TYR A 22 2.84 6.30 -14.54
CA TYR A 22 2.48 5.10 -13.77
C TYR A 22 3.71 4.48 -13.11
N LYS A 23 3.46 3.71 -12.06
CA LYS A 23 4.50 3.00 -11.31
C LYS A 23 3.97 1.63 -10.90
N VAL A 24 4.83 0.62 -10.97
CA VAL A 24 4.47 -0.74 -10.57
C VAL A 24 5.37 -1.17 -9.43
N LYS A 25 4.77 -1.69 -8.36
CA LYS A 25 5.49 -2.16 -7.17
C LYS A 25 5.09 -3.58 -6.81
N ARG A 26 6.02 -4.33 -6.27
CA ARG A 26 5.76 -5.56 -5.53
C ARG A 26 5.84 -5.24 -4.05
N ILE A 27 4.76 -5.47 -3.33
CA ILE A 27 4.65 -5.12 -1.92
C ILE A 27 4.59 -6.39 -1.08
N VAL A 28 5.44 -6.46 -0.07
CA VAL A 28 5.49 -7.58 0.88
C VAL A 28 5.16 -7.04 2.26
N VAL A 29 4.06 -7.51 2.83
CA VAL A 29 3.68 -7.19 4.21
C VAL A 29 4.04 -8.39 5.08
N HIS A 30 4.86 -8.18 6.10
CA HIS A 30 5.32 -9.26 6.98
C HIS A 30 4.16 -9.82 7.80
N PRO A 31 4.25 -11.09 8.25
CA PRO A 31 3.17 -11.70 9.03
C PRO A 31 2.71 -10.81 10.18
N TYR A 32 1.40 -10.64 10.28
CA TYR A 32 0.70 -9.85 11.31
C TYR A 32 0.99 -8.34 11.28
N GLU A 33 1.80 -7.86 10.35
CA GLU A 33 2.05 -6.42 10.20
C GLU A 33 1.01 -5.78 9.28
N ARG A 34 0.95 -4.45 9.32
CA ARG A 34 0.10 -3.66 8.43
C ARG A 34 0.72 -2.29 8.22
N PHE A 35 0.56 -1.72 7.03
CA PHE A 35 0.97 -0.33 6.85
C PHE A 35 -0.16 0.61 7.30
N SER A 36 0.13 1.91 7.28
CA SER A 36 -0.79 2.92 7.79
C SER A 36 -2.12 2.91 7.06
N LEU A 37 -3.18 3.33 7.75
CA LEU A 37 -4.43 3.70 7.09
C LEU A 37 -4.17 5.05 6.42
N GLN A 38 -4.25 5.10 5.11
CA GLN A 38 -3.71 6.19 4.31
C GLN A 38 -4.54 6.46 3.07
N TYR A 39 -4.34 7.64 2.47
CA TYR A 39 -4.84 7.92 1.12
C TYR A 39 -3.82 8.72 0.33
N HIS A 40 -3.99 8.75 -0.99
CA HIS A 40 -3.18 9.54 -1.92
C HIS A 40 -4.10 10.46 -2.69
N LYS A 41 -3.62 11.65 -3.04
CA LYS A 41 -4.46 12.67 -3.68
C LYS A 41 -4.43 12.62 -5.20
N HIS A 42 -3.33 12.14 -5.78
CA HIS A 42 -3.03 12.35 -7.20
C HIS A 42 -2.83 11.07 -7.99
N ARG A 43 -3.21 9.92 -7.41
CA ARG A 43 -3.10 8.65 -8.13
C ARG A 43 -4.19 7.68 -7.71
N GLU A 44 -4.51 6.76 -8.61
CA GLU A 44 -5.29 5.57 -8.26
C GLU A 44 -4.34 4.38 -8.19
N GLU A 45 -4.76 3.34 -7.50
CA GLU A 45 -3.97 2.13 -7.33
C GLU A 45 -4.79 0.90 -7.69
N HIS A 46 -4.15 -0.06 -8.31
CA HIS A 46 -4.72 -1.36 -8.63
C HIS A 46 -3.90 -2.41 -7.93
N TRP A 47 -4.53 -3.20 -7.08
CA TRP A 47 -3.86 -4.23 -6.29
C TRP A 47 -4.33 -5.61 -6.72
N VAL A 48 -3.38 -6.55 -6.87
CA VAL A 48 -3.68 -7.96 -7.11
C VAL A 48 -2.89 -8.78 -6.10
N ILE A 49 -3.61 -9.57 -5.29
CA ILE A 49 -2.98 -10.45 -4.30
C ILE A 49 -2.39 -11.64 -5.02
N VAL A 50 -1.09 -11.91 -4.79
CA VAL A 50 -0.37 -12.99 -5.46
C VAL A 50 0.11 -14.08 -4.51
N GLU A 51 0.32 -13.76 -3.21
CA GLU A 51 0.72 -14.76 -2.21
C GLU A 51 0.21 -14.35 -0.84
N GLY A 52 0.00 -15.34 0.01
CA GLY A 52 -0.34 -15.10 1.42
C GLY A 52 -1.80 -14.86 1.65
N ASP A 53 -2.11 -14.23 2.77
CA ASP A 53 -3.47 -13.94 3.18
C ASP A 53 -3.49 -12.73 4.12
N GLY A 54 -4.68 -12.22 4.37
CA GLY A 54 -4.85 -11.10 5.26
C GLY A 54 -6.17 -10.39 5.02
N ILE A 55 -6.17 -9.09 5.28
CA ILE A 55 -7.36 -8.24 5.14
C ILE A 55 -6.95 -6.97 4.39
N VAL A 56 -7.76 -6.60 3.41
CA VAL A 56 -7.64 -5.29 2.74
C VAL A 56 -8.81 -4.44 3.18
N GLN A 57 -8.50 -3.22 3.62
CA GLN A 57 -9.52 -2.22 3.96
C GLN A 57 -9.53 -1.14 2.89
N VAL A 58 -10.72 -0.84 2.38
CA VAL A 58 -10.95 0.29 1.49
C VAL A 58 -12.11 1.10 2.08
N ASN A 59 -11.81 2.35 2.43
CA ASN A 59 -12.72 3.22 3.18
C ASN A 59 -13.13 2.51 4.49
N LYS A 60 -14.41 2.26 4.71
CA LYS A 60 -14.90 1.62 5.94
C LYS A 60 -15.12 0.11 5.79
N LYS A 61 -14.85 -0.45 4.61
CA LYS A 61 -15.11 -1.86 4.35
C LYS A 61 -13.82 -2.67 4.42
N GLU A 62 -13.93 -3.86 4.98
CA GLU A 62 -12.83 -4.83 5.05
C GLU A 62 -13.18 -6.05 4.21
N TYR A 63 -12.17 -6.58 3.54
CA TYR A 63 -12.31 -7.71 2.64
C TYR A 63 -11.21 -8.73 2.92
N PRO A 64 -11.52 -10.03 2.85
CA PRO A 64 -10.44 -11.02 2.93
C PRO A 64 -9.50 -10.86 1.73
N ALA A 65 -8.21 -10.80 2.01
CA ALA A 65 -7.18 -10.73 0.97
C ALA A 65 -6.70 -12.15 0.70
N ILE A 66 -7.20 -12.74 -0.38
CA ILE A 66 -6.80 -14.07 -0.82
C ILE A 66 -6.21 -13.98 -2.22
N VAL A 67 -5.41 -14.97 -2.59
CA VAL A 67 -4.76 -14.98 -3.90
C VAL A 67 -5.80 -14.81 -5.02
N ARG A 68 -5.52 -13.93 -5.96
CA ARG A 68 -6.34 -13.50 -7.09
C ARG A 68 -7.35 -12.41 -6.77
N SER A 69 -7.59 -12.08 -5.49
CA SER A 69 -8.40 -10.91 -5.15
C SER A 69 -7.73 -9.65 -5.69
N HIS A 70 -8.54 -8.68 -6.10
CA HIS A 70 -8.01 -7.43 -6.61
C HIS A 70 -8.95 -6.27 -6.26
N TRP A 71 -8.38 -5.08 -6.20
CA TRP A 71 -9.12 -3.85 -5.89
C TRP A 71 -8.61 -2.71 -6.74
N VAL A 72 -9.53 -1.79 -7.06
CA VAL A 72 -9.18 -0.48 -7.58
C VAL A 72 -9.41 0.51 -6.45
N ILE A 73 -8.39 1.26 -6.10
CA ILE A 73 -8.44 2.26 -5.04
C ILE A 73 -8.29 3.62 -5.71
N LEU A 74 -9.34 4.43 -5.64
CA LEU A 74 -9.39 5.73 -6.29
C LEU A 74 -8.64 6.78 -5.45
N PRO A 75 -8.25 7.91 -6.07
CA PRO A 75 -7.65 9.00 -5.30
C PRO A 75 -8.54 9.36 -4.11
N ARG A 76 -7.91 9.62 -2.97
CA ARG A 76 -8.53 10.00 -1.70
C ARG A 76 -9.30 8.89 -0.99
N GLU A 77 -9.39 7.68 -1.55
CA GLU A 77 -9.96 6.55 -0.83
C GLU A 77 -8.98 6.04 0.22
N LEU A 78 -9.47 5.89 1.44
CA LEU A 78 -8.68 5.34 2.55
C LEU A 78 -8.41 3.87 2.32
N HIS A 79 -7.19 3.43 2.58
CA HIS A 79 -6.86 2.03 2.37
C HIS A 79 -5.70 1.58 3.27
N ARG A 80 -5.70 0.29 3.57
CA ARG A 80 -4.58 -0.40 4.21
C ARG A 80 -4.70 -1.89 3.96
N ALA A 81 -3.58 -2.59 4.03
CA ALA A 81 -3.54 -4.04 4.03
C ALA A 81 -2.90 -4.53 5.32
N THR A 82 -3.48 -5.57 5.90
CA THR A 82 -2.99 -6.25 7.09
C THR A 82 -2.69 -7.69 6.70
N ALA A 83 -1.47 -8.15 6.95
CA ALA A 83 -1.09 -9.52 6.65
C ALA A 83 -1.59 -10.47 7.74
N GLY A 84 -1.99 -11.66 7.33
CA GLY A 84 -2.25 -12.77 8.23
C GLY A 84 -0.96 -13.48 8.61
N PRO A 85 -1.08 -14.71 9.16
CA PRO A 85 0.08 -15.44 9.69
C PRO A 85 1.14 -15.80 8.66
N ASN A 86 0.77 -15.84 7.38
CA ASN A 86 1.68 -16.21 6.30
C ASN A 86 2.27 -15.02 5.55
N GLY A 87 1.98 -13.81 6.02
CA GLY A 87 2.35 -12.61 5.28
C GLY A 87 1.41 -12.36 4.10
N LEU A 88 1.67 -11.30 3.36
CA LEU A 88 0.84 -10.92 2.23
C LEU A 88 1.71 -10.27 1.17
N ILE A 89 1.58 -10.73 -0.07
CA ILE A 89 2.31 -10.13 -1.20
C ILE A 89 1.31 -9.75 -2.27
N PHE A 90 1.41 -8.50 -2.75
CA PHE A 90 0.57 -8.06 -3.84
C PHE A 90 1.33 -7.17 -4.82
N ILE A 91 0.84 -7.12 -6.02
CA ILE A 91 1.35 -6.23 -7.08
C ILE A 91 0.45 -5.02 -7.11
N GLU A 92 1.08 -3.85 -7.06
CA GLU A 92 0.40 -2.56 -7.06
C GLU A 92 0.78 -1.79 -8.30
N THR A 93 -0.21 -1.40 -9.10
CA THR A 93 -0.02 -0.49 -10.21
C THR A 93 -0.61 0.86 -9.82
N GLN A 94 0.23 1.88 -9.74
CA GLN A 94 -0.17 3.26 -9.49
C GLN A 94 -0.32 3.98 -10.82
N ILE A 95 -1.41 4.68 -11.00
CA ILE A 95 -1.67 5.43 -12.25
C ILE A 95 -1.95 6.89 -11.88
N GLY A 96 -1.19 7.81 -12.46
CA GLY A 96 -1.30 9.22 -12.22
C GLY A 96 0.04 9.83 -11.82
N ASP A 97 0.02 10.78 -10.89
CA ASP A 97 1.23 11.36 -10.33
C ASP A 97 1.65 10.50 -9.14
N CYS A 98 2.70 9.72 -9.33
CA CYS A 98 3.07 8.64 -8.41
C CYS A 98 4.20 9.01 -7.44
N LYS A 99 4.16 10.22 -6.89
CA LYS A 99 5.17 10.67 -5.93
C LYS A 99 4.99 9.98 -4.58
N GLU A 100 6.10 9.55 -3.98
CA GLU A 100 6.06 8.87 -2.68
C GLU A 100 5.59 9.80 -1.55
N GLU A 101 5.87 11.09 -1.64
CA GLU A 101 5.42 12.07 -0.65
C GLU A 101 3.92 12.37 -0.72
N ASP A 102 3.22 11.90 -1.74
CA ASP A 102 1.77 12.03 -1.83
C ASP A 102 1.11 10.95 -0.97
N ILE A 103 1.13 11.15 0.33
CA ILE A 103 0.53 10.24 1.29
C ILE A 103 0.02 11.03 2.50
N VAL A 104 -1.21 10.71 2.93
CA VAL A 104 -1.76 11.21 4.19
C VAL A 104 -2.12 10.01 5.04
N ARG A 105 -1.49 9.91 6.21
CA ARG A 105 -1.70 8.81 7.15
C ARG A 105 -2.66 9.23 8.25
N LEU A 106 -3.67 8.40 8.50
CA LEU A 106 -4.68 8.64 9.55
C LEU A 106 -4.43 7.77 10.78
N GLU A 107 -3.90 6.57 10.59
CA GLU A 107 -3.52 5.65 11.65
C GLU A 107 -2.22 4.99 11.27
N ASP A 108 -1.29 4.88 12.21
CA ASP A 108 0.01 4.29 11.92
C ASP A 108 0.58 3.63 13.17
N ASP A 109 0.78 2.33 13.11
CA ASP A 109 1.31 1.53 14.22
C ASP A 109 2.77 1.87 14.56
N TYR A 110 3.46 2.62 13.68
CA TYR A 110 4.91 2.84 13.77
C TYR A 110 5.26 4.29 14.09
N GLY A 111 4.27 5.11 14.45
CA GLY A 111 4.50 6.45 14.95
C GLY A 111 4.86 7.50 13.92
N ARG A 112 4.35 7.38 12.68
CA ARG A 112 4.68 8.32 11.59
C ARG A 112 3.62 9.38 11.32
N LEU A 113 2.64 9.53 12.21
CA LEU A 113 1.52 10.45 11.97
C LEU A 113 1.90 11.92 11.98
N ASP A 114 2.85 12.29 12.80
CA ASP A 114 3.14 13.69 13.07
C ASP A 114 3.47 14.49 11.83
N SER A 115 4.17 13.90 10.90
CA SER A 115 4.57 14.58 9.67
C SER A 115 3.41 14.78 8.70
N ASP A 116 2.29 14.09 8.91
CA ASP A 116 1.19 14.06 7.95
C ASP A 116 -0.02 14.86 8.41
N VAL A 117 -0.22 15.04 9.72
CA VAL A 117 -1.42 15.68 10.27
C VAL A 117 -1.12 16.82 11.21
N VAL A 118 0.02 17.40 11.10
CA VAL A 118 0.54 18.40 12.01
C VAL A 118 -0.26 19.71 12.00
N SER A 119 -0.88 20.03 10.92
CA SER A 119 -1.50 21.34 10.72
C SER A 119 -3.01 21.33 10.98
N VAL A 120 -3.50 20.38 11.63
CA VAL A 120 -4.93 20.27 11.89
C VAL A 120 -5.47 21.47 12.66
#